data_c72cf824ddbe7873b7980cd935d9dcf1
#
_entry.id   c72cf824ddbe7873b7980cd935d9dcf1
#
_cell.length_a   1.000
_cell.length_b   1.000
_cell.length_c   1.000
_cell.angle_alpha   90.00
_cell.angle_beta   90.00
_cell.angle_gamma   90.00
#
_symmetry.space_group_name_H-M   'P 1'
#
loop_
_entity.id
_entity.type
_entity.pdbx_description
1 polymer ?
#
loop_
_entity_poly.entity_id
_entity_poly.type
_entity_poly.pdbx_seq_one_letter_code
_entity_poly.pdbx_strand_id
1 'polypeptide(L)'
;MACNAYVDQLAPRLNKKILPVGCFQVATEVLSEERLQAALPHNSCVTDNQFILDYFRRSADNRLLFGGGCTYMGGMPKDINAFMRPLLTRVFPQFADAKIEFAWGGHLDCSVRR
;
A
#
# COMPACT_ATOMS: atom_id res chain seq x y z
N MET A 1 22.37 8.81 8.20
CA MET A 1 21.44 7.89 8.88
C MET A 1 20.17 7.83 8.04
N ALA A 2 19.75 6.65 7.61
CA ALA A 2 18.59 6.45 6.74
C ALA A 2 17.67 5.40 7.39
N CYS A 3 16.91 5.79 8.41
CA CYS A 3 16.13 4.90 9.25
C CYS A 3 14.62 5.06 9.07
N ASN A 4 14.18 5.87 8.12
CA ASN A 4 12.77 6.16 7.90
C ASN A 4 12.07 6.57 9.22
N ALA A 5 10.84 6.13 9.48
CA ALA A 5 10.12 6.40 10.71
C ALA A 5 10.68 5.68 11.97
N TYR A 6 11.70 4.84 11.80
CA TYR A 6 12.28 4.02 12.88
C TYR A 6 13.53 4.68 13.50
N VAL A 7 13.45 5.96 13.77
CA VAL A 7 14.56 6.74 14.33
C VAL A 7 14.73 6.51 15.83
N ASP A 8 13.62 6.28 16.50
CA ASP A 8 13.51 5.96 17.92
C ASP A 8 14.44 6.79 18.82
N GLN A 9 15.20 6.16 19.67
CA GLN A 9 16.10 6.81 20.60
C GLN A 9 17.44 7.26 19.98
N LEU A 10 17.71 6.89 18.72
CA LEU A 10 18.93 7.29 18.01
C LEU A 10 19.01 8.82 17.81
N ALA A 11 17.88 9.46 17.60
CA ALA A 11 17.79 10.91 17.45
C ALA A 11 16.47 11.45 18.03
N PRO A 12 16.35 11.61 19.35
CA PRO A 12 15.07 11.98 19.99
C PRO A 12 14.49 13.33 19.53
N ARG A 13 15.37 14.27 19.11
CA ARG A 13 14.93 15.57 18.56
C ARG A 13 14.29 15.42 17.19
N LEU A 14 14.74 14.46 16.38
CA LEU A 14 14.20 14.17 15.07
C LEU A 14 12.91 13.37 15.20
N ASN A 15 12.87 12.39 16.11
CA ASN A 15 11.70 11.56 16.38
C ASN A 15 10.45 12.39 16.70
N LYS A 16 10.61 13.48 17.47
CA LYS A 16 9.51 14.42 17.79
C LYS A 16 8.98 15.22 16.59
N LYS A 17 9.65 15.17 15.44
CA LYS A 17 9.25 15.85 14.20
C LYS A 17 8.76 14.88 13.12
N ILE A 18 8.71 13.62 13.41
CA ILE A 18 8.26 12.56 12.51
C ILE A 18 6.90 12.05 12.99
N LEU A 19 5.94 12.03 12.08
CA LEU A 19 4.68 11.32 12.25
C LEU A 19 4.80 9.97 11.55
N PRO A 20 4.79 8.85 12.26
CA PRO A 20 4.79 7.53 11.64
C PRO A 20 3.42 7.27 11.01
N VAL A 21 3.39 7.11 9.69
CA VAL A 21 2.19 6.77 8.92
C VAL A 21 2.31 5.35 8.42
N GLY A 22 1.43 4.48 8.86
CA GLY A 22 1.35 3.11 8.36
C GLY A 22 0.81 3.11 6.93
N CYS A 23 1.51 2.45 6.01
CA CYS A 23 1.10 2.25 4.63
C CYS A 23 1.12 0.76 4.31
N PHE A 24 0.18 0.33 3.46
CA PHE A 24 -0.08 -1.08 3.24
C PHE A 24 -0.11 -1.43 1.76
N GLN A 25 0.30 -2.66 1.46
CA GLN A 25 0.23 -3.23 0.12
C GLN A 25 -0.28 -4.66 0.18
N VAL A 26 -0.91 -5.07 -0.91
CA VAL A 26 -1.34 -6.43 -1.12
C VAL A 26 -0.96 -6.90 -2.52
N ALA A 27 -0.78 -8.22 -2.65
CA ALA A 27 -0.66 -8.87 -3.94
C ALA A 27 -1.73 -9.96 -4.04
N THR A 28 -2.42 -9.99 -5.17
CA THR A 28 -3.39 -11.04 -5.46
C THR A 28 -2.68 -12.37 -5.73
N GLU A 29 -3.44 -13.44 -5.80
CA GLU A 29 -3.03 -14.65 -6.49
C GLU A 29 -2.63 -14.35 -7.94
N VAL A 30 -1.98 -15.30 -8.59
CA VAL A 30 -1.68 -15.22 -10.02
C VAL A 30 -2.99 -15.17 -10.81
N LEU A 31 -3.19 -14.11 -11.57
CA LEU A 31 -4.38 -13.90 -12.40
C LEU A 31 -4.08 -14.26 -13.86
N SER A 32 -5.12 -14.54 -14.63
CA SER A 32 -4.93 -14.74 -16.06
C SER A 32 -4.46 -13.45 -16.74
N GLU A 33 -3.64 -13.58 -17.75
CA GLU A 33 -3.15 -12.44 -18.54
C GLU A 33 -4.31 -11.61 -19.10
N GLU A 34 -5.37 -12.27 -19.56
CA GLU A 34 -6.56 -11.62 -20.13
C GLU A 34 -7.26 -10.74 -19.09
N ARG A 35 -7.45 -11.21 -17.86
CA ARG A 35 -8.07 -10.42 -16.79
C ARG A 35 -7.23 -9.19 -16.45
N LEU A 36 -5.91 -9.37 -16.36
CA LEU A 36 -5.00 -8.26 -16.09
C LEU A 36 -4.92 -7.27 -17.25
N GLN A 37 -4.89 -7.76 -18.49
CA GLN A 37 -4.85 -6.93 -19.68
C GLN A 37 -6.12 -6.08 -19.82
N ALA A 38 -7.28 -6.64 -19.50
CA ALA A 38 -8.55 -5.90 -19.49
C ALA A 38 -8.58 -4.78 -18.44
N ALA A 39 -7.94 -4.99 -17.29
CA ALA A 39 -7.91 -4.00 -16.20
C ALA A 39 -6.76 -2.99 -16.35
N LEU A 40 -5.60 -3.45 -16.79
CA LEU A 40 -4.36 -2.70 -16.92
C LEU A 40 -3.70 -3.06 -18.27
N PRO A 41 -4.16 -2.47 -19.38
CA PRO A 41 -3.67 -2.81 -20.72
C PRO A 41 -2.18 -2.50 -20.91
N HIS A 42 -1.66 -1.53 -20.18
CA HIS A 42 -0.24 -1.22 -20.15
C HIS A 42 0.37 -1.66 -18.82
N ASN A 43 1.58 -2.21 -18.86
CA ASN A 43 2.32 -2.58 -17.66
C ASN A 43 2.94 -1.33 -17.00
N SER A 44 2.11 -0.34 -16.75
CA SER A 44 2.49 0.90 -16.09
C SER A 44 2.23 0.83 -14.60
N CYS A 45 3.04 1.56 -13.83
CA CYS A 45 2.71 1.89 -12.47
C CYS A 45 1.73 3.06 -12.49
N VAL A 46 0.57 2.89 -11.87
CA VAL A 46 -0.49 3.90 -11.82
C VAL A 46 -0.65 4.39 -10.40
N THR A 47 -0.85 5.69 -10.25
CA THR A 47 -1.14 6.34 -8.98
C THR A 47 -2.28 7.31 -9.21
N ASP A 48 -3.25 7.36 -8.32
CA ASP A 48 -4.30 8.38 -8.34
C ASP A 48 -3.83 9.70 -7.70
N ASN A 49 -4.70 10.68 -7.64
CA ASN A 49 -4.43 12.00 -7.08
C ASN A 49 -5.17 12.27 -5.75
N GLN A 50 -5.63 11.23 -5.06
CA GLN A 50 -6.26 11.38 -3.76
C GLN A 50 -5.23 11.75 -2.69
N PHE A 51 -5.67 12.35 -1.58
CA PHE A 51 -4.79 12.66 -0.46
C PHE A 51 -4.13 11.42 0.14
N ILE A 52 -4.88 10.32 0.25
CA ILE A 52 -4.35 8.99 0.52
C ILE A 52 -4.39 8.25 -0.81
N LEU A 53 -3.23 8.12 -1.43
CA LEU A 53 -3.09 7.58 -2.77
C LEU A 53 -3.45 6.10 -2.83
N ASP A 54 -4.18 5.72 -3.86
CA ASP A 54 -4.20 4.35 -4.35
C ASP A 54 -3.15 4.22 -5.46
N TYR A 55 -2.32 3.20 -5.39
CA TYR A 55 -1.30 2.93 -6.40
C TYR A 55 -1.23 1.44 -6.70
N PHE A 56 -1.05 1.12 -7.97
CA PHE A 56 -1.12 -0.26 -8.41
C PHE A 56 -0.32 -0.51 -9.69
N ARG A 57 0.05 -1.76 -9.89
CA ARG A 57 0.72 -2.24 -11.09
C ARG A 57 0.58 -3.76 -11.22
N ARG A 58 0.93 -4.27 -12.41
CA ARG A 58 1.14 -5.71 -12.60
C ARG A 58 2.55 -6.10 -12.12
N SER A 59 2.67 -7.28 -11.55
CA SER A 59 3.95 -7.94 -11.31
C SER A 59 4.36 -8.79 -12.52
N ALA A 60 5.63 -9.20 -12.55
CA ALA A 60 6.15 -10.03 -13.63
C ALA A 60 5.50 -11.43 -13.68
N ASP A 61 4.98 -11.90 -12.56
CA ASP A 61 4.30 -13.19 -12.41
C ASP A 61 2.76 -13.07 -12.47
N ASN A 62 2.24 -12.03 -13.13
CA ASN A 62 0.81 -11.82 -13.35
C ASN A 62 -0.03 -11.70 -12.07
N ARG A 63 0.44 -10.95 -11.09
CA ARG A 63 -0.35 -10.53 -9.93
C ARG A 63 -0.72 -9.06 -10.05
N LEU A 64 -1.84 -8.67 -9.47
CA LEU A 64 -2.11 -7.28 -9.20
C LEU A 64 -1.44 -6.91 -7.86
N LEU A 65 -0.49 -5.98 -7.92
CA LEU A 65 0.04 -5.30 -6.74
C LEU A 65 -0.80 -4.06 -6.52
N PHE A 66 -1.37 -3.93 -5.33
CA PHE A 66 -2.21 -2.80 -4.96
C PHE A 66 -1.76 -2.23 -3.61
N GLY A 67 -1.46 -0.97 -3.59
CA GLY A 67 -1.13 -0.22 -2.39
C GLY A 67 -2.09 0.94 -2.19
N GLY A 68 -2.32 1.28 -0.96
CA GLY A 68 -3.22 2.36 -0.58
C GLY A 68 -3.57 2.28 0.90
N GLY A 69 -4.48 3.16 1.31
CA GLY A 69 -4.86 3.25 2.69
C GLY A 69 -3.71 3.66 3.59
N CYS A 70 -4.03 4.28 4.69
CA CYS A 70 -3.03 4.57 5.71
C CYS A 70 -3.62 4.56 7.10
N THR A 71 -2.75 4.40 8.08
CA THR A 71 -3.06 4.60 9.49
C THR A 71 -2.11 5.61 10.09
N TYR A 72 -2.62 6.43 11.00
CA TYR A 72 -1.83 7.45 11.67
C TYR A 72 -1.41 6.99 13.07
N MET A 73 -0.39 7.65 13.62
CA MET A 73 0.12 7.42 14.99
C MET A 73 0.63 5.99 15.23
N GLY A 74 1.22 5.37 14.21
CA GLY A 74 1.89 4.07 14.33
C GLY A 74 0.94 2.87 14.47
N GLY A 75 -0.37 3.06 14.33
CA GLY A 75 -1.32 1.94 14.36
C GLY A 75 -1.14 1.03 13.16
N MET A 76 -1.12 -0.28 13.38
CA MET A 76 -1.13 -1.30 12.32
C MET A 76 -2.41 -2.12 12.43
N PRO A 77 -3.15 -2.34 11.33
CA PRO A 77 -4.31 -3.21 11.36
C PRO A 77 -3.89 -4.64 11.71
N LYS A 78 -4.70 -5.32 12.51
CA LYS A 78 -4.45 -6.73 12.88
C LYS A 78 -4.50 -7.65 11.65
N ASP A 79 -5.32 -7.29 10.68
CA ASP A 79 -5.48 -8.01 9.42
C ASP A 79 -5.42 -7.00 8.27
N ILE A 80 -4.24 -6.95 7.63
CA ILE A 80 -4.00 -6.07 6.48
C ILE A 80 -4.87 -6.47 5.29
N ASN A 81 -5.11 -7.77 5.11
CA ASN A 81 -5.96 -8.25 4.03
C ASN A 81 -7.39 -7.72 4.17
N ALA A 82 -7.99 -7.86 5.35
CA ALA A 82 -9.33 -7.34 5.64
C ALA A 82 -9.41 -5.80 5.49
N PHE A 83 -8.33 -5.10 5.86
CA PHE A 83 -8.24 -3.65 5.71
C PHE A 83 -8.15 -3.21 4.24
N MET A 84 -7.35 -3.90 3.43
CA MET A 84 -7.06 -3.54 2.04
C MET A 84 -8.12 -4.02 1.04
N ARG A 85 -8.84 -5.10 1.36
CA ARG A 85 -9.86 -5.70 0.48
C ARG A 85 -10.89 -4.69 -0.02
N PRO A 86 -11.53 -3.87 0.82
CA PRO A 86 -12.51 -2.87 0.36
C PRO A 86 -11.89 -1.82 -0.57
N LEU A 87 -10.63 -1.42 -0.32
CA LEU A 87 -9.93 -0.43 -1.15
C LEU A 87 -9.65 -1.00 -2.53
N LEU A 88 -9.11 -2.20 -2.60
CA LEU A 88 -8.85 -2.90 -3.87
C LEU A 88 -10.15 -3.10 -4.66
N THR A 89 -11.22 -3.54 -4.01
CA THR A 89 -12.51 -3.80 -4.68
C THR A 89 -13.19 -2.52 -5.16
N ARG A 90 -12.96 -1.40 -4.48
CA ARG A 90 -13.44 -0.08 -4.92
C ARG A 90 -12.84 0.32 -6.28
N VAL A 91 -11.54 0.07 -6.46
CA VAL A 91 -10.83 0.42 -7.70
C VAL A 91 -11.00 -0.67 -8.76
N PHE A 92 -10.97 -1.92 -8.34
CA PHE A 92 -11.06 -3.10 -9.21
C PHE A 92 -12.19 -4.03 -8.77
N PRO A 93 -13.46 -3.66 -8.99
CA PRO A 93 -14.58 -4.53 -8.61
C PRO A 93 -14.56 -5.89 -9.31
N GLN A 94 -13.96 -5.99 -10.51
CA GLN A 94 -13.77 -7.23 -11.25
C GLN A 94 -12.78 -8.21 -10.60
N PHE A 95 -12.04 -7.78 -9.58
CA PHE A 95 -11.12 -8.61 -8.79
C PHE A 95 -11.62 -8.86 -7.37
N ALA A 96 -12.91 -8.60 -7.10
CA ALA A 96 -13.50 -8.85 -5.78
C ALA A 96 -13.40 -10.32 -5.36
N ASP A 97 -13.41 -11.24 -6.32
CA ASP A 97 -13.25 -12.69 -6.14
C ASP A 97 -11.79 -13.13 -5.98
N ALA A 98 -10.84 -12.31 -6.42
CA ALA A 98 -9.42 -12.67 -6.40
C ALA A 98 -8.91 -12.83 -4.97
N LYS A 99 -8.19 -13.92 -4.72
CA LYS A 99 -7.54 -14.14 -3.42
C LYS A 99 -6.40 -13.15 -3.24
N ILE A 100 -6.32 -12.50 -2.09
CA ILE A 100 -5.10 -11.80 -1.66
C ILE A 100 -4.17 -12.84 -1.06
N GLU A 101 -3.03 -13.04 -1.69
CA GLU A 101 -2.07 -14.06 -1.29
C GLU A 101 -0.98 -13.49 -0.40
N PHE A 102 -0.59 -12.25 -0.64
CA PHE A 102 0.38 -11.54 0.18
C PHE A 102 -0.18 -10.21 0.63
N ALA A 103 0.08 -9.86 1.89
CA ALA A 103 -0.29 -8.60 2.49
C ALA A 103 0.83 -8.14 3.43
N TRP A 104 1.29 -6.91 3.28
CA TRP A 104 2.36 -6.35 4.12
C TRP A 104 2.16 -4.86 4.31
N GLY A 105 2.89 -4.30 5.27
CA GLY A 105 2.88 -2.87 5.53
C GLY A 105 4.12 -2.43 6.30
N GLY A 106 4.28 -1.14 6.37
CA GLY A 106 5.36 -0.50 7.11
C GLY A 106 5.03 0.96 7.39
N HIS A 107 5.88 1.61 8.17
CA HIS A 107 5.71 3.02 8.48
C HIS A 107 6.55 3.90 7.56
N LEU A 108 5.94 4.96 7.05
CA LEU A 108 6.61 6.08 6.40
C LEU A 108 6.82 7.20 7.41
N ASP A 109 7.91 7.95 7.24
CA ASP A 109 8.18 9.15 7.98
C ASP A 109 7.52 10.35 7.30
N CYS A 110 6.50 10.90 7.92
CA CYS A 110 5.95 12.18 7.52
C CYS A 110 6.51 13.28 8.43
N SER A 111 7.36 14.13 7.88
CA SER A 111 7.90 15.26 8.65
C SER A 111 6.81 16.30 8.87
N VAL A 112 6.62 16.68 10.13
CA VAL A 112 5.75 17.80 10.48
C VAL A 112 6.54 19.11 10.26
N ARG A 113 6.29 19.77 9.15
CA ARG A 113 6.78 21.15 8.95
C ARG A 113 5.89 22.10 9.76
N ARG A 114 6.51 22.85 10.63
CA ARG A 114 5.95 24.11 11.14
C ARG A 114 6.52 25.24 10.34
#